data_f8a09eb61a052cdadf37e32e4a5d129d
#
_entry.id   f8a09eb61a052cdadf37e32e4a5d129d
#
_cell.length_a   1.000
_cell.length_b   1.000
_cell.length_c   1.000
_cell.angle_alpha   90.00
_cell.angle_beta   90.00
_cell.angle_gamma   90.00
#
_symmetry.space_group_name_H-M   'P 1'
#
loop_
_entity.id
_entity.type
_entity.pdbx_description
1 polymer ?
#
loop_
_entity_poly.entity_id
_entity_poly.type
_entity_poly.pdbx_seq_one_letter_code
_entity_poly.pdbx_strand_id
1 'polypeptide(L)'
;MTEMAILFDSSKCTGCKGCQVACKCWNNLPSCMKGANAEEDFTGTYQNPPDLNGTTRLIMTFDERDGAGQKPVEWAFGRRSCMHCEDAPCAAVCSGGALVRNEDTGFVEVDQSKCVGCKYCLDACPYNVPRYDGDNGILGRAIINKCTGCGDRVEHGMAPACVSTCQPQALRFGTREEMLAYGQERVEVLRGRGFADASLYGADQIGGAHVLHVLKYPLDRYELPENPEVSATVAMTQVMKPITGALSGLTVVGLAAMFGLAAGYKRDKLAYNPATKDTIDVATGAVVKHGDGQDEMSVMEHITENIGKKGGR
;
A
#
# COMPACT_ATOMS: atom_id res chain seq x y z
N MET A 1 -15.74 -17.33 8.20
CA MET A 1 -15.94 -15.94 8.64
C MET A 1 -16.57 -15.18 7.49
N THR A 2 -17.45 -14.24 7.75
CA THR A 2 -18.32 -13.69 6.70
C THR A 2 -17.77 -12.32 6.29
N GLU A 3 -17.24 -12.21 5.10
CA GLU A 3 -16.72 -10.94 4.55
C GLU A 3 -17.80 -9.87 4.52
N MET A 4 -17.44 -8.68 4.92
CA MET A 4 -18.32 -7.53 5.03
C MET A 4 -18.16 -6.59 3.84
N ALA A 5 -19.20 -5.84 3.50
CA ALA A 5 -19.12 -4.82 2.47
C ALA A 5 -19.94 -3.58 2.80
N ILE A 6 -19.51 -2.45 2.24
CA ILE A 6 -20.26 -1.19 2.20
C ILE A 6 -20.85 -1.06 0.80
N LEU A 7 -22.14 -0.80 0.70
CA LEU A 7 -22.79 -0.47 -0.57
C LEU A 7 -23.18 1.00 -0.57
N PHE A 8 -22.89 1.69 -1.65
CA PHE A 8 -23.33 3.05 -1.93
C PHE A 8 -24.33 3.05 -3.10
N ASP A 9 -25.53 3.54 -2.86
CA ASP A 9 -26.57 3.73 -3.88
C ASP A 9 -26.67 5.21 -4.29
N SER A 10 -26.10 5.54 -5.45
CA SER A 10 -26.07 6.92 -5.96
C SER A 10 -27.48 7.50 -6.19
N SER A 11 -28.47 6.64 -6.42
CA SER A 11 -29.87 7.06 -6.65
C SER A 11 -30.59 7.58 -5.41
N LYS A 12 -30.07 7.21 -4.22
CA LYS A 12 -30.61 7.64 -2.92
C LYS A 12 -29.79 8.78 -2.31
N CYS A 13 -28.59 9.00 -2.81
CA CYS A 13 -27.70 10.02 -2.27
C CYS A 13 -28.25 11.42 -2.51
N THR A 14 -28.16 12.27 -1.50
CA THR A 14 -28.58 13.68 -1.54
C THR A 14 -27.38 14.65 -1.56
N GLY A 15 -26.15 14.15 -1.67
CA GLY A 15 -24.96 14.99 -1.68
C GLY A 15 -24.68 15.73 -0.36
N CYS A 16 -25.30 15.34 0.75
CA CYS A 16 -25.26 16.09 2.03
C CYS A 16 -23.89 16.08 2.73
N LYS A 17 -22.91 15.28 2.28
CA LYS A 17 -21.56 15.13 2.86
C LYS A 17 -21.51 14.62 4.31
N GLY A 18 -22.63 14.21 4.90
CA GLY A 18 -22.68 13.68 6.27
C GLY A 18 -21.69 12.52 6.48
N CYS A 19 -21.53 11.62 5.49
CA CYS A 19 -20.57 10.54 5.50
C CYS A 19 -19.11 11.03 5.53
N GLN A 20 -18.79 12.12 4.84
CA GLN A 20 -17.47 12.74 4.81
C GLN A 20 -17.13 13.34 6.18
N VAL A 21 -18.08 14.05 6.80
CA VAL A 21 -17.91 14.62 8.13
C VAL A 21 -17.78 13.53 9.19
N ALA A 22 -18.67 12.53 9.17
CA ALA A 22 -18.60 11.42 10.11
C ALA A 22 -17.29 10.64 10.06
N CYS A 23 -16.74 10.45 8.84
CA CYS A 23 -15.42 9.83 8.67
C CYS A 23 -14.30 10.65 9.33
N LYS A 24 -14.33 11.98 9.17
CA LYS A 24 -13.37 12.88 9.80
C LYS A 24 -13.50 12.85 11.33
N CYS A 25 -14.70 12.99 11.85
CA CYS A 25 -14.95 13.01 13.28
C CYS A 25 -14.54 11.69 13.95
N TRP A 26 -14.95 10.55 13.40
CA TRP A 26 -14.62 9.25 13.97
C TRP A 26 -13.12 8.98 14.02
N ASN A 27 -12.42 9.31 12.93
CA ASN A 27 -10.99 9.05 12.80
C ASN A 27 -10.12 10.19 13.35
N ASN A 28 -10.70 11.20 14.02
CA ASN A 28 -10.01 12.37 14.56
C ASN A 28 -9.08 13.05 13.52
N LEU A 29 -9.55 13.15 12.27
CA LEU A 29 -8.79 13.76 11.19
C LEU A 29 -8.93 15.28 11.24
N PRO A 30 -7.80 16.03 11.17
CA PRO A 30 -7.85 17.48 11.19
C PRO A 30 -8.57 18.05 9.97
N SER A 31 -8.98 19.32 10.06
CA SER A 31 -9.51 20.04 8.90
C SER A 31 -8.47 20.07 7.77
N CYS A 32 -8.91 19.93 6.53
CA CYS A 32 -8.07 20.15 5.36
C CYS A 32 -7.92 21.63 5.01
N MET A 33 -8.72 22.49 5.62
CA MET A 33 -8.71 23.93 5.39
C MET A 33 -7.55 24.57 6.15
N LYS A 34 -6.76 25.38 5.47
CA LYS A 34 -5.58 26.06 6.03
C LYS A 34 -5.94 27.50 6.35
N GLY A 35 -5.81 27.88 7.63
CA GLY A 35 -5.94 29.26 8.08
C GLY A 35 -7.37 29.72 8.44
N ALA A 36 -7.48 31.01 8.78
CA ALA A 36 -8.72 31.65 9.22
C ALA A 36 -9.69 31.97 8.06
N ASN A 37 -9.21 31.95 6.82
CA ASN A 37 -9.98 32.32 5.63
C ASN A 37 -10.32 31.06 4.83
N ALA A 38 -11.33 30.34 5.29
CA ALA A 38 -11.88 29.17 4.62
C ALA A 38 -12.33 29.44 3.15
N GLU A 39 -12.49 30.71 2.79
CA GLU A 39 -12.88 31.15 1.45
C GLU A 39 -11.79 30.90 0.39
N GLU A 40 -10.51 30.88 0.79
CA GLU A 40 -9.39 30.59 -0.12
C GLU A 40 -9.37 29.11 -0.59
N ASP A 41 -10.00 28.22 0.17
CA ASP A 41 -10.06 26.78 -0.14
C ASP A 41 -11.33 26.41 -0.92
N PHE A 42 -12.21 27.35 -1.21
CA PHE A 42 -13.41 27.11 -2.00
C PHE A 42 -13.11 27.09 -3.49
N THR A 43 -13.38 25.95 -4.13
CA THR A 43 -13.04 25.69 -5.54
C THR A 43 -14.12 26.09 -6.53
N GLY A 44 -15.20 26.77 -6.09
CA GLY A 44 -16.35 27.14 -6.93
C GLY A 44 -17.32 26.01 -7.19
N THR A 45 -17.13 24.84 -6.61
CA THR A 45 -18.03 23.69 -6.71
C THR A 45 -18.42 23.15 -5.33
N TYR A 46 -19.50 22.37 -5.29
CA TYR A 46 -19.90 21.65 -4.06
C TYR A 46 -18.91 20.54 -3.66
N GLN A 47 -18.03 20.11 -4.56
CA GLN A 47 -16.98 19.13 -4.25
C GLN A 47 -15.82 19.82 -3.51
N ASN A 48 -15.85 19.72 -2.19
CA ASN A 48 -14.81 20.31 -1.33
C ASN A 48 -14.48 19.33 -0.20
N PRO A 49 -13.19 18.94 -0.03
CA PRO A 49 -12.05 19.27 -0.90
C PRO A 49 -12.20 18.66 -2.30
N PRO A 50 -11.46 19.17 -3.31
CA PRO A 50 -11.57 18.71 -4.70
C PRO A 50 -11.12 17.26 -4.89
N ASP A 51 -10.22 16.75 -4.03
CA ASP A 51 -9.73 15.38 -4.06
C ASP A 51 -9.47 14.87 -2.63
N LEU A 52 -9.21 13.55 -2.52
CA LEU A 52 -8.68 12.93 -1.31
C LEU A 52 -7.32 13.56 -0.94
N ASN A 53 -7.05 13.66 0.35
CA ASN A 53 -5.77 14.17 0.85
C ASN A 53 -5.38 13.46 2.15
N GLY A 54 -4.22 13.81 2.72
CA GLY A 54 -3.69 13.18 3.94
C GLY A 54 -4.62 13.25 5.15
N THR A 55 -5.60 14.16 5.14
CA THR A 55 -6.57 14.32 6.23
C THR A 55 -8.02 14.02 5.81
N THR A 56 -8.24 13.58 4.57
CA THR A 56 -9.59 13.32 4.03
C THR A 56 -9.61 11.97 3.31
N ARG A 57 -10.22 10.96 3.96
CA ARG A 57 -10.29 9.57 3.48
C ARG A 57 -11.47 9.26 2.58
N LEU A 58 -12.45 10.15 2.55
CA LEU A 58 -13.69 10.01 1.80
C LEU A 58 -14.18 11.39 1.37
N ILE A 59 -14.54 11.51 0.10
CA ILE A 59 -15.22 12.70 -0.46
C ILE A 59 -16.47 12.29 -1.22
N MET A 60 -17.40 13.23 -1.29
CA MET A 60 -18.55 13.15 -2.22
C MET A 60 -18.19 13.91 -3.48
N THR A 61 -18.34 13.27 -4.63
CA THR A 61 -18.16 13.89 -5.95
C THR A 61 -19.49 14.38 -6.50
N PHE A 62 -19.42 15.45 -7.28
CA PHE A 62 -20.57 16.14 -7.85
C PHE A 62 -20.34 16.32 -9.35
N ASP A 63 -21.11 15.61 -10.16
CA ASP A 63 -21.20 15.83 -11.61
C ASP A 63 -22.51 16.55 -11.91
N GLU A 64 -22.41 17.72 -12.51
CA GLU A 64 -23.53 18.58 -12.85
C GLU A 64 -23.60 18.72 -14.36
N ARG A 65 -24.74 18.38 -14.95
CA ARG A 65 -24.98 18.50 -16.38
C ARG A 65 -26.30 19.20 -16.63
N ASP A 66 -26.43 19.78 -17.81
CA ASP A 66 -27.70 20.34 -18.25
C ASP A 66 -28.74 19.25 -18.25
N GLY A 67 -29.85 19.52 -17.58
CA GLY A 67 -30.97 18.60 -17.50
C GLY A 67 -31.89 18.68 -18.74
N ALA A 68 -32.76 17.69 -18.89
CA ALA A 68 -33.77 17.68 -19.95
C ALA A 68 -35.16 18.05 -19.42
N GLY A 69 -35.91 18.79 -20.23
CA GLY A 69 -37.31 19.13 -19.93
C GLY A 69 -37.45 20.14 -18.77
N GLN A 70 -38.20 19.77 -17.74
CA GLN A 70 -38.49 20.64 -16.59
C GLN A 70 -37.35 20.69 -15.54
N LYS A 71 -36.30 19.89 -15.70
CA LYS A 71 -35.18 19.86 -14.77
C LYS A 71 -34.00 20.63 -15.39
N PRO A 72 -33.69 21.82 -14.89
CA PRO A 72 -32.63 22.63 -15.47
C PRO A 72 -31.21 22.00 -15.24
N VAL A 73 -31.06 21.24 -14.20
CA VAL A 73 -29.77 20.58 -13.84
C VAL A 73 -30.04 19.14 -13.47
N GLU A 74 -29.18 18.25 -13.95
CA GLU A 74 -29.11 16.85 -13.56
C GLU A 74 -27.84 16.55 -12.78
N TRP A 75 -28.01 16.07 -11.56
CA TRP A 75 -26.90 15.82 -10.63
C TRP A 75 -26.64 14.33 -10.49
N ALA A 76 -25.38 13.93 -10.63
CA ALA A 76 -24.89 12.64 -10.19
C ALA A 76 -23.97 12.82 -8.98
N PHE A 77 -24.34 12.18 -7.87
CA PHE A 77 -23.54 12.17 -6.66
C PHE A 77 -22.73 10.87 -6.61
N GLY A 78 -21.41 11.01 -6.57
CA GLY A 78 -20.49 9.91 -6.43
C GLY A 78 -19.86 9.88 -5.03
N ARG A 79 -19.23 8.75 -4.71
CA ARG A 79 -18.46 8.57 -3.49
C ARG A 79 -17.07 8.10 -3.85
N ARG A 80 -16.05 8.88 -3.50
CA ARG A 80 -14.64 8.50 -3.70
C ARG A 80 -13.98 8.17 -2.38
N SER A 81 -13.50 6.95 -2.26
CA SER A 81 -12.75 6.43 -1.11
C SER A 81 -12.07 5.12 -1.51
N CYS A 82 -11.42 4.43 -0.58
CA CYS A 82 -10.89 3.09 -0.83
C CYS A 82 -12.00 2.11 -1.24
N MET A 83 -11.73 1.30 -2.26
CA MET A 83 -12.63 0.26 -2.73
C MET A 83 -12.50 -1.05 -1.93
N HIS A 84 -11.42 -1.18 -1.14
CA HIS A 84 -11.10 -2.39 -0.39
C HIS A 84 -11.14 -3.63 -1.30
N CYS A 85 -10.26 -3.62 -2.31
CA CYS A 85 -10.17 -4.68 -3.32
C CYS A 85 -9.85 -6.03 -2.69
N GLU A 86 -10.39 -7.11 -3.25
CA GLU A 86 -10.04 -8.48 -2.91
C GLU A 86 -8.55 -8.73 -3.21
N ASP A 87 -8.17 -8.53 -4.45
CA ASP A 87 -6.76 -8.61 -4.88
C ASP A 87 -6.05 -7.27 -4.67
N ALA A 88 -5.93 -6.82 -3.42
CA ALA A 88 -5.46 -5.49 -3.07
C ALA A 88 -4.02 -5.21 -3.54
N PRO A 89 -3.78 -4.50 -4.67
CA PRO A 89 -2.44 -4.26 -5.19
C PRO A 89 -1.59 -3.40 -4.26
N CYS A 90 -2.21 -2.49 -3.52
CA CYS A 90 -1.53 -1.64 -2.55
C CYS A 90 -0.98 -2.44 -1.35
N ALA A 91 -1.65 -3.51 -0.92
CA ALA A 91 -1.14 -4.43 0.10
C ALA A 91 -0.01 -5.30 -0.45
N ALA A 92 -0.16 -5.79 -1.69
CA ALA A 92 0.84 -6.64 -2.36
C ALA A 92 2.21 -5.97 -2.48
N VAL A 93 2.25 -4.65 -2.77
CA VAL A 93 3.53 -3.90 -2.91
C VAL A 93 4.05 -3.33 -1.61
N CYS A 94 3.31 -3.44 -0.50
CA CYS A 94 3.73 -2.85 0.77
C CYS A 94 4.91 -3.59 1.37
N SER A 95 6.11 -3.05 1.25
CA SER A 95 7.35 -3.64 1.78
C SER A 95 7.41 -3.61 3.30
N GLY A 96 6.82 -2.58 3.94
CA GLY A 96 6.77 -2.44 5.40
C GLY A 96 5.64 -3.23 6.06
N GLY A 97 4.75 -3.88 5.29
CA GLY A 97 3.60 -4.59 5.86
C GLY A 97 2.59 -3.67 6.56
N ALA A 98 2.58 -2.37 6.19
CA ALA A 98 1.66 -1.38 6.76
C ALA A 98 0.23 -1.52 6.22
N LEU A 99 0.07 -2.13 5.04
CA LEU A 99 -1.22 -2.39 4.42
C LEU A 99 -1.46 -3.90 4.42
N VAL A 100 -2.55 -4.31 5.04
CA VAL A 100 -2.94 -5.72 5.17
C VAL A 100 -4.43 -5.84 4.86
N ARG A 101 -4.82 -6.86 4.10
CA ARG A 101 -6.21 -7.25 3.98
C ARG A 101 -6.59 -8.06 5.22
N ASN A 102 -7.61 -7.64 5.91
CA ASN A 102 -8.19 -8.39 7.02
C ASN A 102 -9.11 -9.48 6.43
N GLU A 103 -8.78 -10.74 6.66
CA GLU A 103 -9.50 -11.89 6.09
C GLU A 103 -10.89 -12.07 6.69
N ASP A 104 -11.15 -11.56 7.90
CA ASP A 104 -12.44 -11.67 8.57
C ASP A 104 -13.45 -10.67 8.03
N THR A 105 -13.00 -9.47 7.68
CA THR A 105 -13.86 -8.37 7.23
C THR A 105 -13.77 -8.10 5.74
N GLY A 106 -12.70 -8.55 5.07
CA GLY A 106 -12.37 -8.22 3.69
C GLY A 106 -11.79 -6.80 3.50
N PHE A 107 -11.74 -5.98 4.53
CA PHE A 107 -11.22 -4.63 4.42
C PHE A 107 -9.69 -4.58 4.41
N VAL A 108 -9.14 -3.67 3.60
CA VAL A 108 -7.70 -3.38 3.62
C VAL A 108 -7.43 -2.35 4.70
N GLU A 109 -6.75 -2.76 5.74
CA GLU A 109 -6.41 -1.97 6.91
C GLU A 109 -5.05 -1.28 6.77
N VAL A 110 -4.78 -0.33 7.65
CA VAL A 110 -3.54 0.45 7.66
C VAL A 110 -2.96 0.49 9.07
N ASP A 111 -1.80 -0.10 9.24
CA ASP A 111 -0.95 0.12 10.42
C ASP A 111 0.06 1.23 10.10
N GLN A 112 -0.26 2.45 10.51
CA GLN A 112 0.58 3.62 10.25
C GLN A 112 1.96 3.52 10.90
N SER A 113 2.11 2.74 11.97
CA SER A 113 3.40 2.57 12.67
C SER A 113 4.44 1.87 11.79
N LYS A 114 4.00 0.98 10.92
CA LYS A 114 4.84 0.23 9.97
C LYS A 114 5.08 0.97 8.65
N CYS A 115 4.36 2.05 8.39
CA CYS A 115 4.50 2.79 7.14
C CYS A 115 5.87 3.47 7.05
N VAL A 116 6.62 3.19 6.00
CA VAL A 116 7.94 3.81 5.73
C VAL A 116 7.87 5.00 4.77
N GLY A 117 6.67 5.34 4.25
CA GLY A 117 6.48 6.48 3.36
C GLY A 117 6.98 6.29 1.92
N CYS A 118 7.19 5.05 1.47
CA CYS A 118 7.76 4.76 0.13
C CYS A 118 6.83 5.07 -1.05
N LYS A 119 5.55 5.29 -0.83
CA LYS A 119 4.51 5.66 -1.81
C LYS A 119 4.16 4.62 -2.88
N TYR A 120 4.78 3.43 -2.91
CA TYR A 120 4.45 2.38 -3.89
C TYR A 120 2.98 1.99 -3.92
N CYS A 121 2.28 2.06 -2.79
CA CYS A 121 0.84 1.79 -2.73
C CYS A 121 0.00 2.85 -3.44
N LEU A 122 0.48 4.09 -3.61
CA LEU A 122 -0.17 5.11 -4.43
C LEU A 122 -0.06 4.74 -5.91
N ASP A 123 1.14 4.41 -6.38
CA ASP A 123 1.39 4.06 -7.78
C ASP A 123 0.71 2.74 -8.17
N ALA A 124 0.55 1.82 -7.20
CA ALA A 124 -0.12 0.54 -7.42
C ALA A 124 -1.64 0.64 -7.43
N CYS A 125 -2.24 1.72 -6.91
CA CYS A 125 -3.68 1.81 -6.73
C CYS A 125 -4.38 2.28 -8.01
N PRO A 126 -5.19 1.45 -8.70
CA PRO A 126 -5.89 1.85 -9.92
C PRO A 126 -6.97 2.92 -9.69
N TYR A 127 -7.37 3.11 -8.43
CA TYR A 127 -8.35 4.12 -8.02
C TYR A 127 -7.70 5.41 -7.49
N ASN A 128 -6.37 5.49 -7.46
CA ASN A 128 -5.62 6.64 -6.96
C ASN A 128 -6.12 7.13 -5.58
N VAL A 129 -6.28 6.19 -4.63
CA VAL A 129 -6.87 6.49 -3.32
C VAL A 129 -5.86 6.81 -2.22
N PRO A 130 -4.74 6.08 -2.07
CA PRO A 130 -3.80 6.35 -0.99
C PRO A 130 -3.31 7.81 -1.01
N ARG A 131 -3.31 8.46 0.15
CA ARG A 131 -2.75 9.81 0.33
C ARG A 131 -1.80 9.77 1.52
N TYR A 132 -1.04 10.82 1.67
CA TYR A 132 -0.02 10.90 2.70
C TYR A 132 -0.20 12.15 3.52
N ASP A 133 -0.02 12.01 4.83
CA ASP A 133 0.08 13.11 5.78
C ASP A 133 1.54 13.30 6.20
N GLY A 134 1.92 14.54 6.48
CA GLY A 134 3.29 14.91 6.84
C GLY A 134 4.11 15.45 5.68
N ASP A 135 5.16 16.19 6.02
CA ASP A 135 6.08 16.81 5.07
C ASP A 135 7.12 15.79 4.59
N ASN A 136 7.35 15.79 3.28
CA ASN A 136 8.39 14.99 2.63
C ASN A 136 9.80 15.62 2.76
N GLY A 137 10.05 16.45 3.77
CA GLY A 137 11.39 16.96 4.04
C GLY A 137 12.42 15.84 4.14
N ILE A 138 13.70 16.13 3.98
CA ILE A 138 14.82 15.17 3.93
C ILE A 138 14.82 14.19 5.13
N LEU A 139 14.18 14.57 6.24
CA LEU A 139 14.00 13.76 7.44
C LEU A 139 12.52 13.53 7.80
N GLY A 140 11.57 14.04 7.02
CA GLY A 140 10.14 13.92 7.23
C GLY A 140 9.60 12.60 6.70
N ARG A 141 8.89 11.86 7.54
CA ARG A 141 8.23 10.61 7.18
C ARG A 141 6.79 10.90 6.77
N ALA A 142 6.51 10.80 5.47
CA ALA A 142 5.13 10.86 4.98
C ALA A 142 4.40 9.55 5.33
N ILE A 143 3.32 9.66 6.10
CA ILE A 143 2.54 8.50 6.57
C ILE A 143 1.31 8.34 5.69
N ILE A 144 1.05 7.09 5.27
CA ILE A 144 -0.14 6.77 4.48
C ILE A 144 -1.42 7.04 5.26
N ASN A 145 -2.39 7.63 4.56
CA ASN A 145 -3.75 7.76 5.03
C ASN A 145 -4.74 7.35 3.93
N LYS A 146 -5.71 6.50 4.27
CA LYS A 146 -6.82 6.06 3.42
C LYS A 146 -7.96 5.53 4.28
N CYS A 147 -9.11 5.28 3.68
CA CYS A 147 -10.20 4.57 4.36
C CYS A 147 -9.72 3.22 4.90
N THR A 148 -10.08 2.89 6.13
CA THR A 148 -9.75 1.64 6.83
C THR A 148 -10.96 0.69 6.94
N GLY A 149 -12.11 1.04 6.33
CA GLY A 149 -13.37 0.30 6.53
C GLY A 149 -13.96 0.49 7.94
N CYS A 150 -13.34 1.32 8.79
CA CYS A 150 -13.65 1.41 10.22
C CYS A 150 -13.55 0.04 10.93
N GLY A 151 -12.44 -0.69 10.70
CA GLY A 151 -12.21 -2.01 11.28
C GLY A 151 -12.49 -2.04 12.79
N ASP A 152 -12.03 -1.03 13.53
CA ASP A 152 -12.29 -0.83 14.95
C ASP A 152 -13.78 -0.87 15.32
N ARG A 153 -14.65 -0.28 14.49
CA ARG A 153 -16.10 -0.33 14.69
C ARG A 153 -16.69 -1.71 14.33
N VAL A 154 -16.24 -2.25 13.20
CA VAL A 154 -16.75 -3.52 12.66
C VAL A 154 -16.43 -4.67 13.60
N GLU A 155 -15.24 -4.73 14.18
CA GLU A 155 -14.83 -5.69 15.20
C GLU A 155 -15.73 -5.65 16.45
N HIS A 156 -16.34 -4.50 16.75
CA HIS A 156 -17.29 -4.32 17.84
C HIS A 156 -18.77 -4.42 17.39
N GLY A 157 -19.03 -4.99 16.21
CA GLY A 157 -20.38 -5.18 15.69
C GLY A 157 -21.09 -3.90 15.25
N MET A 158 -20.38 -2.79 15.10
CA MET A 158 -20.92 -1.51 14.68
C MET A 158 -20.70 -1.28 13.19
N ALA A 159 -21.70 -0.68 12.52
CA ALA A 159 -21.51 -0.25 11.13
C ALA A 159 -20.47 0.86 11.03
N PRO A 160 -19.73 0.97 9.87
CA PRO A 160 -18.82 2.08 9.61
C PRO A 160 -19.45 3.46 9.86
N ALA A 161 -18.68 4.43 10.35
CA ALA A 161 -19.19 5.74 10.72
C ALA A 161 -19.94 6.46 9.60
N CYS A 162 -19.47 6.32 8.36
CA CYS A 162 -20.14 6.90 7.18
C CYS A 162 -21.50 6.27 6.90
N VAL A 163 -21.66 4.99 7.19
CA VAL A 163 -22.95 4.28 7.05
C VAL A 163 -23.91 4.71 8.15
N SER A 164 -23.46 4.73 9.42
CA SER A 164 -24.29 5.06 10.57
C SER A 164 -24.90 6.46 10.49
N THR A 165 -24.24 7.40 9.80
CA THR A 165 -24.74 8.79 9.67
C THR A 165 -25.60 9.00 8.41
N CYS A 166 -25.70 8.01 7.51
CA CYS A 166 -26.36 8.20 6.22
C CYS A 166 -27.88 8.20 6.37
N GLN A 167 -28.50 9.38 6.52
CA GLN A 167 -29.93 9.52 6.69
C GLN A 167 -30.78 8.98 5.53
N PRO A 168 -30.44 9.25 4.23
CA PRO A 168 -31.21 8.71 3.11
C PRO A 168 -30.95 7.21 2.88
N GLN A 169 -30.14 6.57 3.72
CA GLN A 169 -29.72 5.16 3.57
C GLN A 169 -29.15 4.84 2.18
N ALA A 170 -28.46 5.82 1.61
CA ALA A 170 -27.66 5.63 0.40
C ALA A 170 -26.42 4.77 0.67
N LEU A 171 -25.93 4.75 1.91
CA LEU A 171 -24.88 3.85 2.38
C LEU A 171 -25.52 2.74 3.21
N ARG A 172 -25.15 1.50 2.91
CA ARG A 172 -25.53 0.29 3.64
C ARG A 172 -24.30 -0.52 4.00
N PHE A 173 -24.43 -1.36 5.00
CA PHE A 173 -23.38 -2.26 5.48
C PHE A 173 -24.00 -3.61 5.85
N GLY A 174 -23.34 -4.67 5.46
CA GLY A 174 -23.75 -6.04 5.73
C GLY A 174 -22.73 -7.02 5.17
N THR A 175 -23.09 -8.28 5.07
CA THR A 175 -22.23 -9.25 4.42
C THR A 175 -22.05 -8.91 2.94
N ARG A 176 -20.90 -9.26 2.36
CA ARG A 176 -20.65 -8.97 0.93
C ARG A 176 -21.71 -9.59 0.03
N GLU A 177 -22.16 -10.81 0.35
CA GLU A 177 -23.21 -11.50 -0.38
C GLU A 177 -24.56 -10.74 -0.34
N GLU A 178 -24.99 -10.31 0.86
CA GLU A 178 -26.21 -9.51 1.02
C GLU A 178 -26.13 -8.19 0.26
N MET A 179 -24.96 -7.52 0.30
CA MET A 179 -24.77 -6.24 -0.38
C MET A 179 -24.74 -6.40 -1.90
N LEU A 180 -24.17 -7.49 -2.43
CA LEU A 180 -24.22 -7.82 -3.85
C LEU A 180 -25.67 -8.08 -4.31
N ALA A 181 -26.40 -8.93 -3.59
CA ALA A 181 -27.80 -9.25 -3.91
C ALA A 181 -28.66 -7.98 -3.89
N TYR A 182 -28.54 -7.17 -2.83
CA TYR A 182 -29.23 -5.90 -2.73
C TYR A 182 -28.85 -4.93 -3.87
N GLY A 183 -27.56 -4.85 -4.21
CA GLY A 183 -27.06 -3.99 -5.29
C GLY A 183 -27.65 -4.38 -6.65
N GLN A 184 -27.72 -5.67 -6.96
CA GLN A 184 -28.33 -6.20 -8.17
C GLN A 184 -29.84 -5.88 -8.24
N GLU A 185 -30.59 -6.14 -7.16
CA GLU A 185 -31.98 -5.77 -7.07
C GLU A 185 -32.20 -4.27 -7.32
N ARG A 186 -31.34 -3.42 -6.76
CA ARG A 186 -31.45 -1.97 -6.95
C ARG A 186 -31.21 -1.55 -8.39
N VAL A 187 -30.28 -2.17 -9.09
CA VAL A 187 -30.02 -1.94 -10.52
C VAL A 187 -31.25 -2.27 -11.34
N GLU A 188 -31.88 -3.42 -11.09
CA GLU A 188 -33.14 -3.84 -11.76
C GLU A 188 -34.27 -2.80 -11.55
N VAL A 189 -34.47 -2.35 -10.31
CA VAL A 189 -35.44 -1.31 -9.98
C VAL A 189 -35.17 0.00 -10.73
N LEU A 190 -33.89 0.40 -10.85
CA LEU A 190 -33.53 1.63 -11.56
C LEU A 190 -33.76 1.50 -13.07
N ARG A 191 -33.41 0.36 -13.66
CA ARG A 191 -33.70 0.06 -15.08
C ARG A 191 -35.20 0.10 -15.37
N GLY A 192 -36.00 -0.49 -14.49
CA GLY A 192 -37.46 -0.43 -14.58
C GLY A 192 -38.04 0.99 -14.45
N ARG A 193 -37.29 1.94 -13.87
CA ARG A 193 -37.64 3.37 -13.78
C ARG A 193 -37.13 4.20 -14.96
N GLY A 194 -36.52 3.59 -15.96
CA GLY A 194 -36.02 4.26 -17.15
C GLY A 194 -34.55 4.65 -17.13
N PHE A 195 -33.76 4.23 -16.10
CA PHE A 195 -32.31 4.44 -16.04
C PHE A 195 -31.60 3.23 -16.66
N ALA A 196 -31.57 3.18 -17.99
CA ALA A 196 -31.06 2.02 -18.74
C ALA A 196 -29.58 1.72 -18.43
N ASP A 197 -28.76 2.75 -18.17
CA ASP A 197 -27.33 2.67 -17.89
C ASP A 197 -27.04 2.32 -16.43
N ALA A 198 -28.06 2.09 -15.60
CA ALA A 198 -27.85 1.73 -14.22
C ALA A 198 -27.03 0.44 -14.09
N SER A 199 -26.00 0.45 -13.24
CA SER A 199 -25.06 -0.64 -13.09
C SER A 199 -24.59 -0.81 -11.64
N LEU A 200 -24.08 -2.01 -11.34
CA LEU A 200 -23.41 -2.32 -10.08
C LEU A 200 -21.89 -2.37 -10.35
N TYR A 201 -21.15 -1.47 -9.74
CA TYR A 201 -19.70 -1.38 -9.86
C TYR A 201 -19.04 -1.89 -8.58
N GLY A 202 -17.91 -2.56 -8.71
CA GLY A 202 -17.14 -3.13 -7.59
C GLY A 202 -17.41 -4.63 -7.39
N ALA A 203 -18.33 -5.24 -8.14
CA ALA A 203 -18.61 -6.68 -8.02
C ALA A 203 -17.42 -7.54 -8.47
N ASP A 204 -16.83 -7.21 -9.62
CA ASP A 204 -15.79 -8.01 -10.28
C ASP A 204 -14.44 -7.29 -10.43
N GLN A 205 -14.42 -5.96 -10.28
CA GLN A 205 -13.22 -5.15 -10.47
C GLN A 205 -12.12 -5.51 -9.46
N ILE A 206 -10.93 -5.83 -9.95
CA ILE A 206 -9.75 -6.22 -9.13
C ILE A 206 -10.10 -7.39 -8.18
N GLY A 207 -10.61 -8.49 -8.74
CA GLY A 207 -11.03 -9.67 -7.97
C GLY A 207 -12.31 -9.47 -7.15
N GLY A 208 -12.94 -8.31 -7.27
CA GLY A 208 -14.04 -7.84 -6.44
C GLY A 208 -13.63 -6.76 -5.46
N ALA A 209 -14.61 -6.01 -4.95
CA ALA A 209 -14.40 -4.98 -3.96
C ALA A 209 -15.33 -5.18 -2.77
N HIS A 210 -14.94 -4.63 -1.63
CA HIS A 210 -15.76 -4.57 -0.41
C HIS A 210 -16.46 -3.21 -0.24
N VAL A 211 -16.32 -2.33 -1.25
CA VAL A 211 -17.14 -1.13 -1.42
C VAL A 211 -17.81 -1.20 -2.78
N LEU A 212 -19.10 -1.42 -2.78
CA LEU A 212 -19.93 -1.60 -3.96
C LEU A 212 -20.69 -0.31 -4.26
N HIS A 213 -20.87 0.00 -5.54
CA HIS A 213 -21.58 1.19 -5.98
C HIS A 213 -22.74 0.83 -6.92
N VAL A 214 -23.96 1.13 -6.53
CA VAL A 214 -25.11 1.18 -7.45
C VAL A 214 -25.09 2.54 -8.12
N LEU A 215 -24.78 2.55 -9.39
CA LEU A 215 -24.69 3.75 -10.22
C LEU A 215 -26.01 3.94 -10.97
N LYS A 216 -26.59 5.11 -10.87
CA LYS A 216 -27.86 5.47 -11.54
C LYS A 216 -27.62 5.89 -13.00
N TYR A 217 -26.50 6.54 -13.27
CA TYR A 217 -26.12 7.09 -14.56
C TYR A 217 -24.89 6.35 -15.11
N PRO A 218 -24.46 6.61 -16.34
CA PRO A 218 -23.25 6.06 -16.91
C PRO A 218 -22.01 6.31 -16.04
N LEU A 219 -21.03 5.44 -16.14
CA LEU A 219 -19.84 5.40 -15.26
C LEU A 219 -19.00 6.67 -15.34
N ASP A 220 -18.93 7.32 -16.51
CA ASP A 220 -18.18 8.55 -16.77
C ASP A 220 -18.60 9.73 -15.87
N ARG A 221 -19.77 9.62 -15.22
CA ARG A 221 -20.27 10.62 -14.27
C ARG A 221 -19.78 10.45 -12.83
N TYR A 222 -18.97 9.43 -12.51
CA TYR A 222 -18.67 9.07 -11.12
C TYR A 222 -17.17 9.06 -10.76
N GLU A 223 -16.29 9.54 -11.64
CA GLU A 223 -14.84 9.52 -11.44
C GLU A 223 -14.29 8.11 -11.10
N LEU A 224 -14.92 7.07 -11.61
CA LEU A 224 -14.49 5.67 -11.44
C LEU A 224 -13.87 5.17 -12.73
N PRO A 225 -12.74 4.45 -12.68
CA PRO A 225 -12.13 3.87 -13.88
C PRO A 225 -13.01 2.76 -14.45
N GLU A 226 -13.20 2.73 -15.76
CA GLU A 226 -14.01 1.71 -16.43
C GLU A 226 -13.37 0.32 -16.27
N ASN A 227 -12.10 0.24 -16.57
CA ASN A 227 -11.31 -0.99 -16.46
C ASN A 227 -10.11 -0.74 -15.54
N PRO A 228 -10.27 -0.88 -14.22
CA PRO A 228 -9.15 -0.70 -13.31
C PRO A 228 -8.14 -1.83 -13.50
N GLU A 229 -6.92 -1.49 -13.94
CA GLU A 229 -5.85 -2.46 -14.15
C GLU A 229 -4.80 -2.37 -13.06
N VAL A 230 -4.28 -3.52 -12.65
CA VAL A 230 -3.16 -3.60 -11.74
C VAL A 230 -1.89 -3.27 -12.51
N SER A 231 -1.14 -2.28 -12.06
CA SER A 231 0.10 -1.84 -12.70
C SER A 231 1.10 -3.01 -12.84
N ALA A 232 1.82 -3.07 -13.96
CA ALA A 232 2.86 -4.07 -14.21
C ALA A 232 3.94 -4.08 -13.10
N THR A 233 4.14 -2.96 -12.41
CA THR A 233 5.04 -2.84 -11.26
C THR A 233 4.63 -3.76 -10.12
N VAL A 234 3.33 -3.98 -9.90
CA VAL A 234 2.81 -4.89 -8.87
C VAL A 234 3.15 -6.32 -9.22
N ALA A 235 2.89 -6.74 -10.47
CA ALA A 235 3.20 -8.09 -10.95
C ALA A 235 4.71 -8.36 -10.83
N MET A 236 5.53 -7.41 -11.25
CA MET A 236 6.99 -7.50 -11.13
C MET A 236 7.45 -7.61 -9.66
N THR A 237 6.84 -6.85 -8.76
CA THR A 237 7.16 -6.89 -7.32
C THR A 237 6.83 -8.25 -6.72
N GLN A 238 5.71 -8.86 -7.10
CA GLN A 238 5.31 -10.20 -6.62
C GLN A 238 6.30 -11.27 -7.06
N VAL A 239 6.80 -11.20 -8.31
CA VAL A 239 7.81 -12.13 -8.82
C VAL A 239 9.18 -11.88 -8.17
N MET A 240 9.56 -10.62 -7.99
CA MET A 240 10.88 -10.26 -7.45
C MET A 240 11.04 -10.49 -5.95
N LYS A 241 9.96 -10.38 -5.15
CA LYS A 241 10.02 -10.59 -3.69
C LYS A 241 10.65 -11.92 -3.28
N PRO A 242 10.23 -13.10 -3.78
CA PRO A 242 10.85 -14.37 -3.41
C PRO A 242 12.30 -14.49 -3.90
N ILE A 243 12.60 -13.95 -5.10
CA ILE A 243 13.96 -13.96 -5.67
C ILE A 243 14.92 -13.13 -4.82
N THR A 244 14.52 -11.90 -4.49
CA THR A 244 15.33 -11.02 -3.64
C THR A 244 15.49 -11.57 -2.23
N GLY A 245 14.47 -12.22 -1.67
CA GLY A 245 14.54 -12.93 -0.40
C GLY A 245 15.58 -14.06 -0.41
N ALA A 246 15.57 -14.89 -1.44
CA ALA A 246 16.54 -15.97 -1.61
C ALA A 246 17.97 -15.45 -1.78
N LEU A 247 18.17 -14.44 -2.63
CA LEU A 247 19.47 -13.81 -2.84
C LEU A 247 20.01 -13.15 -1.57
N SER A 248 19.14 -12.46 -0.82
CA SER A 248 19.53 -11.87 0.47
C SER A 248 19.96 -12.94 1.49
N GLY A 249 19.23 -14.07 1.54
CA GLY A 249 19.61 -15.20 2.38
C GLY A 249 20.98 -15.76 2.03
N LEU A 250 21.24 -15.97 0.74
CA LEU A 250 22.55 -16.43 0.25
C LEU A 250 23.68 -15.44 0.59
N THR A 251 23.42 -14.14 0.47
CA THR A 251 24.38 -13.09 0.81
C THR A 251 24.75 -13.13 2.30
N VAL A 252 23.73 -13.25 3.18
CA VAL A 252 23.95 -13.35 4.64
C VAL A 252 24.75 -14.60 4.98
N VAL A 253 24.42 -15.76 4.40
CA VAL A 253 25.16 -17.01 4.60
C VAL A 253 26.60 -16.88 4.09
N GLY A 254 26.81 -16.28 2.93
CA GLY A 254 28.14 -16.02 2.37
C GLY A 254 28.99 -15.12 3.27
N LEU A 255 28.43 -14.02 3.76
CA LEU A 255 29.10 -13.12 4.70
C LEU A 255 29.40 -13.80 6.03
N ALA A 256 28.49 -14.59 6.58
CA ALA A 256 28.74 -15.35 7.80
C ALA A 256 29.85 -16.38 7.62
N ALA A 257 29.90 -17.07 6.48
CA ALA A 257 30.98 -18.00 6.15
C ALA A 257 32.32 -17.28 6.02
N MET A 258 32.37 -16.15 5.32
CA MET A 258 33.55 -15.32 5.19
C MET A 258 34.03 -14.80 6.57
N PHE A 259 33.09 -14.36 7.42
CA PHE A 259 33.44 -13.92 8.79
C PHE A 259 33.96 -15.07 9.63
N GLY A 260 33.38 -16.26 9.53
CA GLY A 260 33.84 -17.48 10.20
C GLY A 260 35.27 -17.86 9.77
N LEU A 261 35.56 -17.78 8.47
CA LEU A 261 36.89 -18.00 7.93
C LEU A 261 37.88 -16.92 8.41
N ALA A 262 37.46 -15.65 8.39
CA ALA A 262 38.31 -14.55 8.86
C ALA A 262 38.57 -14.61 10.38
N ALA A 263 37.58 -14.98 11.19
CA ALA A 263 37.76 -15.16 12.64
C ALA A 263 38.70 -16.34 12.99
N GLY A 264 38.73 -17.35 12.12
CA GLY A 264 39.69 -18.47 12.22
C GLY A 264 41.06 -18.18 11.69
N TYR A 265 41.23 -17.10 10.94
CA TYR A 265 42.50 -16.75 10.32
C TYR A 265 43.42 -16.08 11.34
N LYS A 266 44.42 -16.84 11.80
CA LYS A 266 45.54 -16.27 12.57
C LYS A 266 46.53 -15.68 11.58
N ARG A 267 46.65 -14.37 11.59
CA ARG A 267 47.66 -13.66 10.82
C ARG A 267 49.05 -14.10 11.34
N ASP A 268 49.81 -14.77 10.51
CA ASP A 268 51.20 -15.09 10.83
C ASP A 268 51.96 -13.77 11.01
N LYS A 269 52.66 -13.63 12.12
CA LYS A 269 53.46 -12.44 12.37
C LYS A 269 54.71 -12.57 11.54
N LEU A 270 54.75 -11.95 10.39
CA LEU A 270 55.90 -11.89 9.51
C LEU A 270 56.78 -10.72 9.91
N ALA A 271 58.09 -10.97 10.05
CA ALA A 271 59.12 -9.96 10.26
C ALA A 271 60.05 -9.92 9.05
N TYR A 272 60.35 -8.72 8.55
CA TYR A 272 61.28 -8.51 7.46
C TYR A 272 62.70 -8.31 8.03
N ASN A 273 63.66 -9.09 7.55
CA ASN A 273 65.10 -8.94 7.88
C ASN A 273 65.75 -8.07 6.82
N PRO A 274 66.15 -6.83 7.14
CA PRO A 274 66.77 -5.92 6.17
C PRO A 274 68.21 -6.34 5.70
N ALA A 275 68.87 -7.22 6.44
CA ALA A 275 70.21 -7.65 6.09
C ALA A 275 70.19 -8.76 5.01
N THR A 276 69.27 -9.71 5.09
CA THR A 276 69.16 -10.81 4.14
C THR A 276 68.02 -10.54 3.11
N LYS A 277 67.25 -9.51 3.35
CA LYS A 277 65.98 -9.16 2.59
C LYS A 277 64.89 -10.25 2.66
N ASP A 278 65.01 -11.19 3.57
CA ASP A 278 64.06 -12.28 3.75
C ASP A 278 62.87 -11.85 4.63
N THR A 279 61.73 -12.46 4.39
CA THR A 279 60.56 -12.34 5.28
C THR A 279 60.44 -13.66 6.05
N ILE A 280 60.51 -13.59 7.37
CA ILE A 280 60.47 -14.74 8.29
C ILE A 280 59.18 -14.75 9.09
N ASP A 281 58.62 -15.95 9.28
CA ASP A 281 57.54 -16.17 10.24
C ASP A 281 58.11 -16.12 11.65
N VAL A 282 57.65 -15.16 12.46
CA VAL A 282 58.14 -14.94 13.83
C VAL A 282 57.88 -16.11 14.77
N ALA A 283 56.85 -16.92 14.50
CA ALA A 283 56.43 -18.04 15.36
C ALA A 283 57.28 -19.32 15.09
N THR A 284 57.63 -19.55 13.83
CA THR A 284 58.31 -20.79 13.39
C THR A 284 59.81 -20.55 13.05
N GLY A 285 60.21 -19.30 12.83
CA GLY A 285 61.53 -18.95 12.35
C GLY A 285 61.80 -19.33 10.88
N ALA A 286 60.81 -19.83 10.17
CA ALA A 286 60.95 -20.24 8.77
C ALA A 286 60.98 -19.01 7.84
N VAL A 287 61.80 -19.03 6.81
CA VAL A 287 61.81 -18.04 5.74
C VAL A 287 60.63 -18.28 4.84
N VAL A 288 59.71 -17.32 4.80
CA VAL A 288 58.44 -17.38 4.00
C VAL A 288 58.65 -16.78 2.62
N LYS A 289 59.57 -15.81 2.50
CA LYS A 289 59.92 -15.18 1.23
C LYS A 289 61.39 -14.79 1.23
N HIS A 290 62.12 -15.22 0.22
CA HIS A 290 63.52 -14.82 0.01
C HIS A 290 63.63 -13.48 -0.72
N GLY A 291 64.64 -12.69 -0.39
CA GLY A 291 64.84 -11.34 -0.93
C GLY A 291 65.20 -11.27 -2.41
N ASP A 292 65.52 -12.41 -3.01
CA ASP A 292 65.85 -12.57 -4.44
C ASP A 292 64.63 -12.89 -5.36
N GLY A 293 63.45 -13.01 -4.77
CA GLY A 293 62.21 -13.21 -5.55
C GLY A 293 62.02 -14.61 -6.13
N GLN A 294 62.77 -15.63 -5.69
CA GLN A 294 62.68 -16.99 -6.23
C GLN A 294 61.54 -17.84 -5.65
N ASP A 295 60.90 -17.40 -4.56
CA ASP A 295 59.73 -18.13 -3.97
C ASP A 295 58.46 -17.30 -4.06
N GLU A 296 57.84 -17.26 -5.23
CA GLU A 296 56.46 -16.76 -5.38
C GLU A 296 55.45 -17.89 -5.14
N MET A 297 55.23 -18.24 -3.88
CA MET A 297 53.99 -18.95 -3.55
C MET A 297 52.81 -18.01 -3.70
N SER A 298 51.82 -18.38 -4.51
CA SER A 298 50.64 -17.55 -4.69
C SER A 298 49.90 -17.41 -3.36
N VAL A 299 49.22 -16.27 -3.14
CA VAL A 299 48.43 -16.02 -1.92
C VAL A 299 47.40 -17.14 -1.70
N MET A 300 46.92 -17.80 -2.76
CA MET A 300 46.00 -18.92 -2.71
C MET A 300 46.64 -20.22 -2.18
N GLU A 301 47.90 -20.51 -2.55
CA GLU A 301 48.63 -21.70 -2.04
C GLU A 301 48.93 -21.54 -0.56
N HIS A 302 49.30 -20.34 -0.12
CA HIS A 302 49.53 -20.04 1.30
C HIS A 302 48.25 -20.18 2.14
N ILE A 303 47.12 -19.78 1.63
CA ILE A 303 45.81 -19.96 2.28
C ILE A 303 45.42 -21.44 2.37
N THR A 304 45.59 -22.21 1.32
CA THR A 304 45.21 -23.65 1.28
C THR A 304 46.13 -24.50 2.18
N GLU A 305 47.42 -24.20 2.26
CA GLU A 305 48.34 -24.91 3.13
C GLU A 305 48.07 -24.67 4.63
N ASN A 306 47.65 -23.45 5.00
CA ASN A 306 47.28 -23.12 6.38
C ASN A 306 45.91 -23.66 6.81
N ILE A 307 44.95 -23.87 5.88
CA ILE A 307 43.68 -24.52 6.16
C ILE A 307 43.87 -26.04 6.37
N GLY A 308 44.75 -26.67 5.61
CA GLY A 308 45.07 -28.11 5.73
C GLY A 308 45.79 -28.51 7.04
N LYS A 309 46.54 -27.65 7.65
CA LYS A 309 47.28 -27.91 8.90
C LYS A 309 46.43 -27.84 10.18
N LYS A 310 45.16 -27.37 10.12
CA LYS A 310 44.25 -27.25 11.27
C LYS A 310 43.31 -28.43 11.47
N GLY A 311 43.31 -29.44 10.62
CA GLY A 311 42.46 -30.63 10.74
C GLY A 311 42.99 -31.74 11.66
N GLY A 312 44.09 -31.53 12.38
CA GLY A 312 44.72 -32.53 13.25
C GLY A 312 45.06 -31.98 14.64
N ARG A 313 44.01 -31.82 15.47
CA ARG A 313 44.10 -31.90 16.94
C ARG A 313 42.70 -32.07 17.49
#